data_2df2c3ae0711d6df16599e899cfdfa2e
#
_entry.id   2df2c3ae0711d6df16599e899cfdfa2e
#
_cell.length_a   1.000
_cell.length_b   1.000
_cell.length_c   1.000
_cell.angle_alpha   90.00
_cell.angle_beta   90.00
_cell.angle_gamma   90.00
#
_symmetry.space_group_name_H-M   'P 1'
#
loop_
_entity.id
_entity.type
_entity.pdbx_description
1 polymer ?
#
loop_
_entity_poly.entity_id
_entity_poly.type
_entity_poly.pdbx_seq_one_letter_code
_entity_poly.pdbx_strand_id
1 'polypeptide(L)'
;MTGEAIGYLCEQIREAGTLDVWQVAAAFKKGRPGTIVHCLCQAADLERIEATIFKHSLSIGIRRQLWERTKLQRKNVTLETEFGTIHAKVSTLPDGSVYRKFEYEDCARIAPKTSKSIDEVITLLDASH
;
A
#
# COMPACT_ATOMS: atom_id res chain seq x y z
N MET A 1 -0.60 25.79 3.35
CA MET A 1 -0.98 24.75 4.33
C MET A 1 0.25 24.35 5.13
N THR A 2 0.09 24.10 6.42
CA THR A 2 1.12 23.53 7.28
C THR A 2 1.28 22.04 7.01
N GLY A 3 2.37 21.43 7.46
CA GLY A 3 2.54 19.97 7.35
C GLY A 3 1.44 19.17 8.04
N GLU A 4 0.98 19.63 9.20
CA GLU A 4 -0.16 19.05 9.94
C GLU A 4 -1.46 19.11 9.12
N ALA A 5 -1.75 20.25 8.50
CA ALA A 5 -2.93 20.39 7.65
C ALA A 5 -2.87 19.49 6.40
N ILE A 6 -1.67 19.27 5.84
CA ILE A 6 -1.48 18.33 4.73
C ILE A 6 -1.64 16.89 5.23
N GLY A 7 -1.14 16.58 6.43
CA GLY A 7 -1.33 15.27 7.07
C GLY A 7 -2.81 14.96 7.24
N TYR A 8 -3.57 15.89 7.81
CA TYR A 8 -5.02 15.76 7.98
C TYR A 8 -5.76 15.59 6.64
N LEU A 9 -5.39 16.38 5.62
CA LEU A 9 -5.93 16.19 4.27
C LEU A 9 -5.73 14.76 3.76
N CYS A 10 -4.52 14.20 3.94
CA CYS A 10 -4.23 12.85 3.51
C CYS A 10 -5.05 11.79 4.26
N GLU A 11 -5.32 12.00 5.55
CA GLU A 11 -6.22 11.15 6.34
C GLU A 11 -7.64 11.18 5.79
N GLN A 12 -8.18 12.38 5.54
CA GLN A 12 -9.51 12.54 4.97
C GLN A 12 -9.64 11.91 3.57
N ILE A 13 -8.61 11.99 2.76
CA ILE A 13 -8.56 11.31 1.45
C ILE A 13 -8.58 9.77 1.64
N ARG A 14 -7.87 9.22 2.63
CA ARG A 14 -7.91 7.77 2.93
C ARG A 14 -9.30 7.33 3.39
N GLU A 15 -9.90 8.07 4.31
CA GLU A 15 -11.26 7.82 4.80
C GLU A 15 -12.30 7.90 3.68
N ALA A 16 -12.08 8.77 2.70
CA ALA A 16 -12.91 8.85 1.51
C ALA A 16 -12.74 7.65 0.55
N GLY A 17 -11.89 6.68 0.85
CA GLY A 17 -11.78 5.41 0.12
C GLY A 17 -10.84 5.45 -1.08
N THR A 18 -9.80 6.27 -1.04
CA THR A 18 -8.73 6.20 -2.03
C THR A 18 -7.98 4.86 -1.94
N LEU A 19 -7.40 4.40 -3.05
CA LEU A 19 -6.55 3.22 -3.08
C LEU A 19 -5.18 3.49 -2.44
N ASP A 20 -4.67 4.72 -2.62
CA ASP A 20 -3.43 5.18 -2.02
C ASP A 20 -3.37 6.70 -2.00
N VAL A 21 -2.61 7.27 -1.05
CA VAL A 21 -2.29 8.69 -0.99
C VAL A 21 -0.88 8.89 -0.46
N TRP A 22 -0.10 9.72 -1.15
CA TRP A 22 1.27 10.01 -0.76
C TRP A 22 1.64 11.46 -1.07
N GLN A 23 2.74 11.91 -0.49
CA GLN A 23 3.24 13.26 -0.58
C GLN A 23 4.63 13.27 -1.23
N VAL A 24 4.90 14.27 -2.06
CA VAL A 24 6.20 14.49 -2.67
C VAL A 24 6.61 15.95 -2.43
N ALA A 25 7.79 16.14 -1.85
CA ALA A 25 8.38 17.47 -1.74
C ALA A 25 8.75 18.01 -3.13
N ALA A 26 8.41 19.26 -3.39
CA ALA A 26 8.65 19.88 -4.69
C ALA A 26 9.08 21.34 -4.55
N ALA A 27 9.86 21.82 -5.55
CA ALA A 27 10.14 23.23 -5.72
C ALA A 27 9.24 23.79 -6.83
N PHE A 28 8.49 24.83 -6.50
CA PHE A 28 7.58 25.51 -7.42
C PHE A 28 8.21 26.77 -7.99
N LYS A 29 7.50 27.44 -8.89
CA LYS A 29 7.95 28.71 -9.48
C LYS A 29 8.41 29.69 -8.40
N LYS A 30 9.40 30.51 -8.73
CA LYS A 30 10.05 31.47 -7.82
C LYS A 30 10.78 30.82 -6.63
N GLY A 31 11.23 29.56 -6.78
CA GLY A 31 11.97 28.83 -5.74
C GLY A 31 11.18 28.49 -4.48
N ARG A 32 9.84 28.51 -4.53
CA ARG A 32 9.01 28.22 -3.36
C ARG A 32 8.97 26.72 -3.07
N PRO A 33 9.34 26.30 -1.87
CA PRO A 33 9.12 24.91 -1.46
C PRO A 33 7.65 24.64 -1.31
N GLY A 34 7.23 23.39 -1.56
CA GLY A 34 5.87 22.96 -1.35
C GLY A 34 5.73 21.45 -1.45
N THR A 35 4.51 20.98 -1.33
CA THR A 35 4.17 19.56 -1.34
C THR A 35 3.18 19.27 -2.46
N ILE A 36 3.46 18.25 -3.25
CA ILE A 36 2.49 17.67 -4.17
C ILE A 36 1.83 16.50 -3.43
N VAL A 37 0.51 16.54 -3.29
CA VAL A 37 -0.27 15.41 -2.79
C VAL A 37 -0.79 14.65 -4.00
N HIS A 38 -0.47 13.36 -4.04
CA HIS A 38 -1.00 12.43 -5.01
C HIS A 38 -1.99 11.49 -4.34
N CYS A 39 -3.07 11.18 -5.03
CA CYS A 39 -3.94 10.07 -4.63
C CYS A 39 -4.29 9.21 -5.84
N LEU A 40 -4.43 7.92 -5.58
CA LEU A 40 -4.86 6.94 -6.55
C LEU A 40 -6.26 6.44 -6.17
N CYS A 41 -7.22 6.54 -7.08
CA CYS A 41 -8.58 6.10 -6.83
C CYS A 41 -9.17 5.38 -8.05
N GLN A 42 -10.28 4.69 -7.85
CA GLN A 42 -11.08 4.20 -8.97
C GLN A 42 -11.85 5.35 -9.62
N ALA A 43 -12.15 5.22 -10.91
CA ALA A 43 -12.91 6.24 -11.62
C ALA A 43 -14.27 6.54 -10.98
N ALA A 44 -14.91 5.52 -10.39
CA ALA A 44 -16.18 5.67 -9.70
C ALA A 44 -16.11 6.51 -8.42
N ASP A 45 -14.93 6.64 -7.80
CA ASP A 45 -14.73 7.38 -6.55
C ASP A 45 -14.24 8.81 -6.79
N LEU A 46 -13.97 9.18 -8.03
CA LEU A 46 -13.30 10.42 -8.39
C LEU A 46 -13.98 11.66 -7.80
N GLU A 47 -15.29 11.81 -8.00
CA GLU A 47 -16.04 12.99 -7.54
C GLU A 47 -15.98 13.14 -6.02
N ARG A 48 -16.09 12.02 -5.29
CA ARG A 48 -16.01 12.02 -3.82
C ARG A 48 -14.61 12.42 -3.34
N ILE A 49 -13.57 11.89 -3.96
CA ILE A 49 -12.17 12.21 -3.62
C ILE A 49 -11.87 13.68 -3.92
N GLU A 50 -12.29 14.20 -5.05
CA GLU A 50 -12.10 15.61 -5.41
C GLU A 50 -12.84 16.55 -4.47
N ALA A 51 -14.09 16.26 -4.13
CA ALA A 51 -14.85 17.02 -3.15
C ALA A 51 -14.13 17.05 -1.80
N THR A 52 -13.53 15.93 -1.37
CA THR A 52 -12.74 15.85 -0.14
C THR A 52 -11.50 16.72 -0.23
N ILE A 53 -10.76 16.68 -1.34
CA ILE A 53 -9.58 17.51 -1.55
C ILE A 53 -9.93 19.00 -1.51
N PHE A 54 -10.95 19.43 -2.22
CA PHE A 54 -11.37 20.85 -2.23
C PHE A 54 -11.86 21.31 -0.88
N LYS A 55 -12.56 20.45 -0.13
CA LYS A 55 -13.06 20.78 1.22
C LYS A 55 -11.92 20.98 2.23
N HIS A 56 -10.87 20.19 2.15
CA HIS A 56 -9.81 20.12 3.17
C HIS A 56 -8.48 20.73 2.72
N SER A 57 -8.44 21.40 1.56
CA SER A 57 -7.26 22.10 1.09
C SER A 57 -7.55 23.51 0.60
N LEU A 58 -6.49 24.27 0.34
CA LEU A 58 -6.56 25.57 -0.34
C LEU A 58 -6.34 25.46 -1.85
N SER A 59 -6.36 24.24 -2.39
CA SER A 59 -6.16 23.99 -3.82
C SER A 59 -7.37 24.47 -4.62
N ILE A 60 -7.10 25.17 -5.72
CA ILE A 60 -8.14 25.68 -6.62
C ILE A 60 -8.27 24.82 -7.89
N GLY A 61 -7.50 23.77 -7.99
CA GLY A 61 -7.52 22.87 -9.13
C GLY A 61 -6.78 21.57 -8.85
N ILE A 62 -7.23 20.51 -9.52
CA ILE A 62 -6.69 19.16 -9.43
C ILE A 62 -6.30 18.72 -10.85
N ARG A 63 -5.12 18.10 -10.99
CA ARG A 63 -4.72 17.46 -12.22
C ARG A 63 -5.08 15.99 -12.17
N ARG A 64 -5.65 15.47 -13.24
CA ARG A 64 -6.07 14.07 -13.37
C ARG A 64 -5.20 13.37 -14.41
N GLN A 65 -4.92 12.11 -14.16
CA GLN A 65 -4.25 11.25 -15.12
C GLN A 65 -4.79 9.83 -14.98
N LEU A 66 -5.06 9.18 -16.11
CA LEU A 66 -5.38 7.76 -16.13
C LEU A 66 -4.09 6.96 -16.16
N TRP A 67 -4.03 5.95 -15.30
CA TRP A 67 -2.89 5.06 -15.19
C TRP A 67 -3.30 3.64 -15.54
N GLU A 68 -2.56 3.03 -16.42
CA GLU A 68 -2.66 1.59 -16.68
C GLU A 68 -1.83 0.82 -15.65
N ARG A 69 -2.33 -0.31 -15.22
CA ARG A 69 -1.65 -1.17 -14.26
C ARG A 69 -1.73 -2.62 -14.67
N THR A 70 -0.59 -3.24 -14.89
CA THR A 70 -0.47 -4.69 -14.99
C THR A 70 -0.39 -5.29 -13.60
N LYS A 71 -1.22 -6.29 -13.32
CA LYS A 71 -1.22 -7.03 -12.05
C LYS A 71 -0.92 -8.49 -12.33
N LEU A 72 -0.05 -9.08 -11.53
CA LEU A 72 0.09 -10.53 -11.49
C LEU A 72 -1.20 -11.17 -10.94
N GLN A 73 -1.50 -12.36 -11.42
CA GLN A 73 -2.52 -13.19 -10.78
C GLN A 73 -2.06 -13.53 -9.37
N ARG A 74 -2.91 -13.26 -8.38
CA ARG A 74 -2.63 -13.47 -6.97
C ARG A 74 -3.80 -14.14 -6.29
N LYS A 75 -3.50 -15.14 -5.46
CA LYS A 75 -4.46 -15.82 -4.58
C LYS A 75 -3.93 -15.88 -3.16
N ASN A 76 -4.85 -15.80 -2.21
CA ASN A 76 -4.54 -16.07 -0.82
C ASN A 76 -4.60 -17.58 -0.62
N VAL A 77 -3.63 -18.11 0.08
CA VAL A 77 -3.55 -19.54 0.44
C VAL A 77 -3.35 -19.66 1.94
N THR A 78 -3.91 -20.71 2.49
CA THR A 78 -3.72 -21.12 3.87
C THR A 78 -2.89 -22.39 3.86
N LEU A 79 -1.84 -22.43 4.65
CA LEU A 79 -0.91 -23.56 4.76
C LEU A 79 -0.93 -24.08 6.19
N GLU A 80 -1.00 -25.39 6.34
CA GLU A 80 -0.81 -26.05 7.63
C GLU A 80 0.65 -26.43 7.79
N THR A 81 1.26 -25.94 8.88
CA THR A 81 2.67 -26.15 9.19
C THR A 81 2.83 -26.70 10.60
N GLU A 82 4.02 -27.14 10.95
CA GLU A 82 4.36 -27.53 12.33
C GLU A 82 4.16 -26.41 13.36
N PHE A 83 4.12 -25.14 12.89
CA PHE A 83 3.89 -23.94 13.71
C PHE A 83 2.41 -23.53 13.73
N GLY A 84 1.52 -24.36 13.18
CA GLY A 84 0.09 -24.10 12.99
C GLY A 84 -0.23 -23.48 11.63
N THR A 85 -1.45 -23.04 11.52
CA THR A 85 -1.99 -22.41 10.29
C THR A 85 -1.30 -21.08 10.00
N ILE A 86 -0.84 -20.90 8.78
CA ILE A 86 -0.25 -19.64 8.26
C ILE A 86 -0.89 -19.23 6.95
N HIS A 87 -0.88 -17.95 6.69
CA HIS A 87 -1.46 -17.37 5.48
C HIS A 87 -0.35 -16.84 4.58
N ALA A 88 -0.52 -17.04 3.28
CA ALA A 88 0.40 -16.51 2.28
C ALA A 88 -0.36 -15.96 1.07
N LYS A 89 0.26 -15.01 0.41
CA LYS A 89 -0.14 -14.50 -0.90
C LYS A 89 0.75 -15.13 -1.95
N VAL A 90 0.15 -15.86 -2.87
CA VAL A 90 0.84 -16.52 -3.97
C VAL A 90 0.59 -15.74 -5.25
N SER A 91 1.66 -15.29 -5.89
CA SER A 91 1.61 -14.58 -7.18
C SER A 91 2.27 -15.47 -8.25
N THR A 92 1.64 -15.57 -9.42
CA THR A 92 2.18 -16.29 -10.57
C THR A 92 2.87 -15.27 -11.49
N LEU A 93 4.12 -15.50 -11.81
CA LEU A 93 4.92 -14.67 -12.71
C LEU A 93 4.60 -15.02 -14.18
N PRO A 94 4.98 -14.17 -15.15
CA PRO A 94 4.71 -14.43 -16.57
C PRO A 94 5.38 -15.67 -17.13
N ASP A 95 6.49 -16.13 -16.53
CA ASP A 95 7.21 -17.35 -16.88
C ASP A 95 6.59 -18.62 -16.26
N GLY A 96 5.48 -18.47 -15.52
CA GLY A 96 4.81 -19.56 -14.81
C GLY A 96 5.39 -19.88 -13.44
N SER A 97 6.50 -19.28 -13.05
CA SER A 97 7.04 -19.42 -11.71
C SER A 97 6.14 -18.76 -10.66
N VAL A 98 6.30 -19.15 -9.41
CA VAL A 98 5.44 -18.72 -8.31
C VAL A 98 6.28 -17.99 -7.27
N TYR A 99 5.80 -16.81 -6.91
CA TYR A 99 6.33 -16.04 -5.78
C TYR A 99 5.34 -16.11 -4.62
N ARG A 100 5.82 -16.49 -3.44
CA ARG A 100 5.04 -16.59 -2.22
C ARG A 100 5.46 -15.52 -1.23
N LYS A 101 4.48 -14.89 -0.59
CA LYS A 101 4.70 -13.94 0.49
C LYS A 101 3.82 -14.31 1.67
N PHE A 102 4.45 -14.72 2.77
CA PHE A 102 3.76 -15.01 4.02
C PHE A 102 3.23 -13.73 4.67
N GLU A 103 2.13 -13.84 5.41
CA GLU A 103 1.61 -12.70 6.17
C GLU A 103 2.54 -12.42 7.37
N TYR A 104 2.83 -11.14 7.55
CA TYR A 104 3.77 -10.67 8.58
C TYR A 104 3.36 -11.13 9.98
N GLU A 105 2.07 -11.02 10.31
CA GLU A 105 1.53 -11.38 11.63
C GLU A 105 1.75 -12.86 11.96
N ASP A 106 1.63 -13.76 10.98
CA ASP A 106 1.92 -15.17 11.16
C ASP A 106 3.42 -15.40 11.40
N CYS A 107 4.29 -14.76 10.66
CA CYS A 107 5.74 -14.84 10.88
C CYS A 107 6.15 -14.25 12.24
N ALA A 108 5.57 -13.11 12.63
CA ALA A 108 5.80 -12.48 13.92
C ALA A 108 5.31 -13.33 15.11
N ARG A 109 4.24 -14.11 14.92
CA ARG A 109 3.74 -15.07 15.91
C ARG A 109 4.66 -16.28 16.09
N ILE A 110 5.36 -16.70 15.02
CA ILE A 110 6.24 -17.86 15.02
C ILE A 110 7.63 -17.51 15.55
N ALA A 111 8.16 -16.35 15.20
CA ALA A 111 9.52 -15.92 15.52
C ALA A 111 9.91 -16.12 17.00
N PRO A 112 9.13 -15.66 18.01
CA PRO A 112 9.47 -15.86 19.41
C PRO A 112 9.42 -17.33 19.86
N LYS A 113 8.57 -18.15 19.22
CA LYS A 113 8.43 -19.57 19.56
C LYS A 113 9.60 -20.42 19.09
N THR A 114 10.25 -19.97 18.03
CA THR A 114 11.39 -20.65 17.40
C THR A 114 12.73 -20.03 17.76
N SER A 115 12.73 -18.92 18.52
CA SER A 115 13.91 -18.10 18.79
C SER A 115 14.66 -17.65 17.52
N LYS A 116 13.90 -17.41 16.45
CA LYS A 116 14.39 -16.99 15.14
C LYS A 116 13.96 -15.56 14.81
N SER A 117 14.71 -14.91 13.95
CA SER A 117 14.27 -13.67 13.32
C SER A 117 13.11 -13.93 12.34
N ILE A 118 12.37 -12.88 11.96
CA ILE A 118 11.28 -13.00 10.98
C ILE A 118 11.81 -13.51 9.62
N ASP A 119 12.99 -13.05 9.19
CA ASP A 119 13.61 -13.48 7.94
C ASP A 119 14.00 -14.96 7.96
N GLU A 120 14.51 -15.44 9.09
CA GLU A 120 14.80 -16.86 9.28
C GLU A 120 13.53 -17.73 9.28
N VAL A 121 12.44 -17.22 9.85
CA VAL A 121 11.13 -17.89 9.80
C VAL A 121 10.63 -17.96 8.37
N ILE A 122 10.71 -16.86 7.59
CA ILE A 122 10.32 -16.84 6.19
C ILE A 122 11.12 -17.88 5.39
N THR A 123 12.45 -17.91 5.57
CA THR A 123 13.33 -18.87 4.91
C THR A 123 12.97 -20.33 5.25
N LEU A 124 12.64 -20.59 6.51
CA LEU A 124 12.21 -21.92 6.98
C LEU A 124 10.90 -22.34 6.31
N LEU A 125 9.93 -21.44 6.23
CA LEU A 125 8.63 -21.69 5.62
C LEU A 125 8.74 -21.90 4.10
N ASP A 126 9.58 -21.12 3.42
CA ASP A 126 9.85 -21.29 1.98
C ASP A 126 10.52 -22.62 1.66
N ALA A 127 11.40 -23.11 2.54
CA ALA A 127 12.07 -24.41 2.36
C ALA A 127 11.13 -25.60 2.58
N SER A 128 10.04 -25.40 3.32
CA SER A 128 9.10 -26.48 3.70
C SER A 128 7.90 -26.62 2.76
N HIS A 129 7.71 -25.68 1.81
CA HIS A 129 6.53 -25.58 0.93
C HIS A 129 6.89 -25.07 -0.46
#